data_688b1ad85186cd92ec9be0e25f25030a
#
_entry.id   688b1ad85186cd92ec9be0e25f25030a
#
_cell.length_a   1.000
_cell.length_b   1.000
_cell.length_c   1.000
_cell.angle_alpha   90.00
_cell.angle_beta   90.00
_cell.angle_gamma   90.00
#
_symmetry.space_group_name_H-M   'P 1'
#
loop_
_entity.id
_entity.type
_entity.pdbx_description
1 polymer ?
#
loop_
_entity_poly.entity_id
_entity_poly.type
_entity_poly.pdbx_seq_one_letter_code
_entity_poly.pdbx_strand_id
1 'polypeptide(L)'
;MEINKLSSWLLSSSPYTEYNTRLELLNQSPDDSNVLAARRKMIAHPQIQTLLNEVVHWPGNILKNHKDASHCLHKLVFLADVGLRLGDPEIGFIVERILAHQSQEGPFQVLVNINPTYGGKGEDQWSWMLCDAPLVLYTLLKFGMSCNDEQIRKAKDYLLSLVRENGWPCSVAPDLGNFRGPGRKADPCPIATLQMLKVLALIPNADPQIVRTGIEMILGMWEKRREQKHYLFAMGTDFNKLKAPIIWFDILNTLDVLTQFPSAISDPRLQEMLAVVNQKSDESGQFTPESIWTAWKEWDFGQKKLPSPWLTFLMLRVMRRSNYLQN
;
A
#
# COMPACT_ATOMS: atom_id res chain seq x y z
N MET A 1 1.26 -12.96 22.00
CA MET A 1 0.53 -11.68 22.17
C MET A 1 -0.96 -11.95 22.07
N GLU A 2 -1.77 -11.62 23.08
CA GLU A 2 -3.22 -11.90 23.05
C GLU A 2 -3.96 -10.70 22.42
N ILE A 3 -4.56 -10.89 21.27
CA ILE A 3 -5.37 -9.86 20.56
C ILE A 3 -6.46 -9.30 21.50
N ASN A 4 -7.02 -10.14 22.38
CA ASN A 4 -8.07 -9.73 23.32
C ASN A 4 -7.64 -8.64 24.32
N LYS A 5 -6.36 -8.62 24.73
CA LYS A 5 -5.84 -7.58 25.66
C LYS A 5 -5.76 -6.20 24.99
N LEU A 6 -5.50 -6.15 23.69
CA LEU A 6 -5.36 -4.92 22.94
C LEU A 6 -6.69 -4.43 22.35
N SER A 7 -7.68 -5.32 22.21
CA SER A 7 -8.93 -5.01 21.52
C SER A 7 -9.66 -3.83 22.16
N SER A 8 -9.76 -3.75 23.47
CA SER A 8 -10.44 -2.64 24.16
C SER A 8 -9.77 -1.29 23.87
N TRP A 9 -8.43 -1.25 23.85
CA TRP A 9 -7.68 -0.05 23.53
C TRP A 9 -7.85 0.36 22.08
N LEU A 10 -7.79 -0.58 21.13
CA LEU A 10 -8.01 -0.32 19.71
C LEU A 10 -9.46 0.14 19.43
N LEU A 11 -10.45 -0.48 20.09
CA LEU A 11 -11.87 -0.13 19.95
C LEU A 11 -12.21 1.25 20.54
N SER A 12 -11.44 1.74 21.51
CA SER A 12 -11.62 3.07 22.11
C SER A 12 -10.80 4.17 21.42
N SER A 13 -10.08 3.83 20.35
CA SER A 13 -9.21 4.75 19.63
C SER A 13 -9.96 5.50 18.49
N SER A 14 -9.23 5.96 17.47
CA SER A 14 -9.84 6.64 16.33
C SER A 14 -10.85 5.75 15.58
N PRO A 15 -11.95 6.32 15.05
CA PRO A 15 -13.00 5.55 14.39
C PRO A 15 -12.54 4.66 13.23
N TYR A 16 -11.50 5.07 12.49
CA TYR A 16 -10.93 4.22 11.43
C TYR A 16 -10.19 3.00 12.00
N THR A 17 -9.54 3.13 13.15
CA THR A 17 -8.94 1.98 13.85
C THR A 17 -10.03 1.10 14.46
N GLU A 18 -11.04 1.67 15.13
CA GLU A 18 -12.18 0.93 15.67
C GLU A 18 -12.85 0.08 14.58
N TYR A 19 -13.20 0.70 13.44
CA TYR A 19 -13.88 0.03 12.33
C TYR A 19 -13.07 -1.16 11.79
N ASN A 20 -11.80 -0.94 11.49
CA ASN A 20 -10.95 -1.99 10.94
C ASN A 20 -10.61 -3.09 11.97
N THR A 21 -10.48 -2.75 13.26
CA THR A 21 -10.32 -3.72 14.33
C THR A 21 -11.53 -4.66 14.41
N ARG A 22 -12.75 -4.13 14.34
CA ARG A 22 -13.98 -4.94 14.35
C ARG A 22 -14.02 -5.92 13.19
N LEU A 23 -13.70 -5.45 11.99
CA LEU A 23 -13.74 -6.29 10.79
C LEU A 23 -12.59 -7.29 10.74
N GLU A 24 -11.35 -6.81 10.82
CA GLU A 24 -10.17 -7.60 10.46
C GLU A 24 -9.53 -8.33 11.65
N LEU A 25 -9.72 -7.87 12.89
CA LEU A 25 -9.18 -8.56 14.06
C LEU A 25 -10.24 -9.34 14.84
N LEU A 26 -11.46 -8.83 14.91
CA LEU A 26 -12.55 -9.48 15.67
C LEU A 26 -13.52 -10.28 14.78
N ASN A 27 -13.37 -10.24 13.45
CA ASN A 27 -14.24 -10.93 12.46
C ASN A 27 -15.73 -10.63 12.65
N GLN A 28 -16.06 -9.42 13.09
CA GLN A 28 -17.46 -9.02 13.18
C GLN A 28 -18.05 -8.88 11.77
N SER A 29 -19.33 -9.23 11.61
CA SER A 29 -20.02 -9.07 10.33
C SER A 29 -20.01 -7.59 9.90
N PRO A 30 -19.81 -7.30 8.60
CA PRO A 30 -19.97 -5.94 8.08
C PRO A 30 -21.36 -5.32 8.37
N ASP A 31 -22.38 -6.17 8.58
CA ASP A 31 -23.76 -5.76 8.88
C ASP A 31 -24.03 -5.64 10.39
N ASP A 32 -23.06 -5.94 11.25
CA ASP A 32 -23.19 -5.74 12.70
C ASP A 32 -23.41 -4.26 13.03
N SER A 33 -24.33 -3.99 13.96
CA SER A 33 -24.71 -2.62 14.33
C SER A 33 -23.53 -1.78 14.83
N ASN A 34 -22.58 -2.39 15.55
CA ASN A 34 -21.37 -1.71 16.05
C ASN A 34 -20.41 -1.42 14.91
N VAL A 35 -20.26 -2.34 13.93
CA VAL A 35 -19.44 -2.13 12.73
C VAL A 35 -20.01 -1.00 11.89
N LEU A 36 -21.32 -1.00 11.66
CA LEU A 36 -22.01 0.08 10.93
C LEU A 36 -21.89 1.43 11.66
N ALA A 37 -21.99 1.42 13.00
CA ALA A 37 -21.82 2.63 13.80
C ALA A 37 -20.36 3.16 13.72
N ALA A 38 -19.36 2.29 13.87
CA ALA A 38 -17.94 2.65 13.72
C ALA A 38 -17.64 3.20 12.32
N ARG A 39 -18.23 2.60 11.26
CA ARG A 39 -18.10 3.06 9.88
C ARG A 39 -18.67 4.47 9.69
N ARG A 40 -19.86 4.75 10.20
CA ARG A 40 -20.44 6.11 10.14
C ARG A 40 -19.56 7.14 10.85
N LYS A 41 -19.03 6.81 12.03
CA LYS A 41 -18.09 7.68 12.77
C LYS A 41 -16.79 7.89 11.98
N MET A 42 -16.28 6.85 11.34
CA MET A 42 -15.07 6.91 10.51
C MET A 42 -15.26 7.88 9.33
N ILE A 43 -16.33 7.73 8.57
CA ILE A 43 -16.63 8.61 7.44
C ILE A 43 -16.76 10.06 7.90
N ALA A 44 -17.45 10.31 9.01
CA ALA A 44 -17.65 11.64 9.59
C ALA A 44 -16.43 12.20 10.32
N HIS A 45 -15.35 11.44 10.47
CA HIS A 45 -14.17 11.87 11.24
C HIS A 45 -13.47 13.06 10.56
N PRO A 46 -13.14 14.14 11.29
CA PRO A 46 -12.58 15.36 10.68
C PRO A 46 -11.33 15.12 9.81
N GLN A 47 -10.42 14.24 10.24
CA GLN A 47 -9.23 13.91 9.46
C GLN A 47 -9.57 13.18 8.16
N ILE A 48 -10.56 12.28 8.15
CA ILE A 48 -11.05 11.61 6.94
C ILE A 48 -11.71 12.61 6.01
N GLN A 49 -12.53 13.52 6.53
CA GLN A 49 -13.15 14.58 5.74
C GLN A 49 -12.12 15.53 5.13
N THR A 50 -11.05 15.86 5.87
CA THR A 50 -9.94 16.66 5.33
C THR A 50 -9.28 15.95 4.15
N LEU A 51 -8.99 14.65 4.26
CA LEU A 51 -8.42 13.89 3.14
C LEU A 51 -9.37 13.82 1.95
N LEU A 52 -10.68 13.60 2.16
CA LEU A 52 -11.68 13.60 1.09
C LEU A 52 -11.71 14.94 0.35
N ASN A 53 -11.73 16.07 1.09
CA ASN A 53 -11.69 17.41 0.50
C ASN A 53 -10.40 17.69 -0.30
N GLU A 54 -9.30 17.04 0.04
CA GLU A 54 -8.06 17.18 -0.73
C GLU A 54 -8.05 16.31 -1.98
N VAL A 55 -8.51 15.06 -1.89
CA VAL A 55 -8.46 14.11 -3.02
C VAL A 55 -9.58 14.33 -4.04
N VAL A 56 -10.67 15.03 -3.67
CA VAL A 56 -11.72 15.45 -4.62
C VAL A 56 -11.16 16.30 -5.75
N HIS A 57 -10.02 16.96 -5.52
CA HIS A 57 -9.29 17.74 -6.51
C HIS A 57 -8.29 16.90 -7.33
N TRP A 58 -8.45 15.58 -7.38
CA TRP A 58 -7.57 14.71 -8.21
C TRP A 58 -7.27 15.32 -9.58
N PRO A 59 -5.99 15.34 -10.01
CA PRO A 59 -4.81 14.67 -9.43
C PRO A 59 -4.14 15.46 -8.30
N GLY A 60 -4.62 16.66 -7.96
CA GLY A 60 -4.00 17.55 -7.00
C GLY A 60 -2.67 18.11 -7.50
N ASN A 61 -1.65 18.10 -6.65
CA ASN A 61 -0.31 18.54 -7.00
C ASN A 61 0.38 17.55 -7.97
N ILE A 62 1.32 18.07 -8.75
CA ILE A 62 2.12 17.29 -9.68
C ILE A 62 3.04 16.33 -8.91
N LEU A 63 3.05 15.06 -9.29
CA LEU A 63 3.93 14.06 -8.70
C LEU A 63 5.36 14.23 -9.22
N LYS A 64 6.23 14.78 -8.40
CA LYS A 64 7.67 14.94 -8.68
C LYS A 64 8.53 13.88 -7.98
N ASN A 65 7.97 13.22 -6.99
CA ASN A 65 8.64 12.19 -6.20
C ASN A 65 7.62 11.16 -5.70
N HIS A 66 7.82 9.89 -6.03
CA HIS A 66 6.95 8.79 -5.61
C HIS A 66 6.81 8.64 -4.08
N LYS A 67 7.75 9.20 -3.30
CA LYS A 67 7.71 9.21 -1.83
C LYS A 67 7.01 10.44 -1.25
N ASP A 68 6.46 11.31 -2.07
CA ASP A 68 5.75 12.49 -1.56
C ASP A 68 4.48 12.07 -0.83
N ALA A 69 4.61 11.90 0.48
CA ALA A 69 3.53 11.46 1.36
C ALA A 69 2.36 12.45 1.42
N SER A 70 2.52 13.69 0.92
CA SER A 70 1.46 14.68 0.83
C SER A 70 0.62 14.56 -0.44
N HIS A 71 1.09 13.78 -1.44
CA HIS A 71 0.43 13.65 -2.73
C HIS A 71 -0.93 12.93 -2.62
N CYS A 72 -1.91 13.36 -3.43
CA CYS A 72 -3.26 12.82 -3.47
C CYS A 72 -3.30 11.29 -3.67
N LEU A 73 -2.38 10.72 -4.43
CA LEU A 73 -2.28 9.27 -4.63
C LEU A 73 -2.17 8.50 -3.30
N HIS A 74 -1.29 8.93 -2.39
CA HIS A 74 -1.11 8.24 -1.12
C HIS A 74 -2.27 8.47 -0.15
N LYS A 75 -2.93 9.62 -0.25
CA LYS A 75 -4.17 9.91 0.50
C LYS A 75 -5.33 9.03 0.02
N LEU A 76 -5.46 8.83 -1.28
CA LEU A 76 -6.44 7.91 -1.87
C LEU A 76 -6.20 6.47 -1.43
N VAL A 77 -4.96 6.00 -1.46
CA VAL A 77 -4.60 4.66 -0.98
C VAL A 77 -4.99 4.50 0.49
N PHE A 78 -4.69 5.51 1.33
CA PHE A 78 -5.06 5.46 2.75
C PHE A 78 -6.59 5.43 2.95
N LEU A 79 -7.35 6.26 2.23
CA LEU A 79 -8.81 6.24 2.27
C LEU A 79 -9.40 4.87 1.86
N ALA A 80 -8.80 4.23 0.86
CA ALA A 80 -9.16 2.88 0.45
C ALA A 80 -8.79 1.83 1.53
N ASP A 81 -7.63 1.98 2.16
CA ASP A 81 -7.15 1.08 3.21
C ASP A 81 -7.98 1.18 4.50
N VAL A 82 -8.48 2.37 4.85
CA VAL A 82 -9.40 2.52 6.01
C VAL A 82 -10.83 2.08 5.70
N GLY A 83 -11.18 1.78 4.44
CA GLY A 83 -12.42 1.12 4.08
C GLY A 83 -13.50 2.00 3.46
N LEU A 84 -13.13 3.13 2.83
CA LEU A 84 -14.06 3.87 2.00
C LEU A 84 -14.40 3.06 0.74
N ARG A 85 -15.60 3.29 0.19
CA ARG A 85 -16.17 2.52 -0.94
C ARG A 85 -16.83 3.46 -1.95
N LEU A 86 -17.10 2.96 -3.15
CA LEU A 86 -17.71 3.70 -4.27
C LEU A 86 -19.01 4.44 -3.91
N GLY A 87 -19.83 3.88 -3.01
CA GLY A 87 -21.05 4.52 -2.55
C GLY A 87 -20.90 5.58 -1.45
N ASP A 88 -19.67 5.84 -0.97
CA ASP A 88 -19.43 6.86 0.04
C ASP A 88 -19.34 8.27 -0.60
N PRO A 89 -19.60 9.33 0.20
CA PRO A 89 -19.50 10.70 -0.31
C PRO A 89 -18.19 10.96 -1.05
N GLU A 90 -18.25 11.68 -2.17
CA GLU A 90 -17.15 12.10 -3.04
C GLU A 90 -16.41 10.97 -3.78
N ILE A 91 -16.43 9.72 -3.30
CA ILE A 91 -15.66 8.62 -3.91
C ILE A 91 -16.07 8.35 -5.35
N GLY A 92 -17.37 8.34 -5.65
CA GLY A 92 -17.85 8.16 -7.03
C GLY A 92 -17.29 9.21 -7.99
N PHE A 93 -17.34 10.48 -7.59
CA PHE A 93 -16.79 11.58 -8.37
C PHE A 93 -15.28 11.48 -8.58
N ILE A 94 -14.52 11.09 -7.52
CA ILE A 94 -13.08 10.87 -7.61
C ILE A 94 -12.76 9.74 -8.58
N VAL A 95 -13.51 8.64 -8.51
CA VAL A 95 -13.35 7.48 -9.40
C VAL A 95 -13.57 7.90 -10.85
N GLU A 96 -14.63 8.65 -11.17
CA GLU A 96 -14.89 9.16 -12.53
C GLU A 96 -13.70 9.98 -13.05
N ARG A 97 -13.11 10.85 -12.23
CA ARG A 97 -11.93 11.64 -12.60
C ARG A 97 -10.69 10.77 -12.86
N ILE A 98 -10.49 9.71 -12.09
CA ILE A 98 -9.40 8.76 -12.32
C ILE A 98 -9.62 8.02 -13.65
N LEU A 99 -10.84 7.52 -13.88
CA LEU A 99 -11.17 6.76 -15.09
C LEU A 99 -11.03 7.59 -16.36
N ALA A 100 -11.26 8.92 -16.30
CA ALA A 100 -11.06 9.85 -17.42
C ALA A 100 -9.61 9.95 -17.89
N HIS A 101 -8.63 9.53 -17.08
CA HIS A 101 -7.21 9.57 -17.39
C HIS A 101 -6.61 8.15 -17.52
N GLN A 102 -7.26 7.29 -18.27
CA GLN A 102 -6.73 5.99 -18.66
C GLN A 102 -5.88 6.14 -19.93
N SER A 103 -4.66 5.57 -19.92
CA SER A 103 -3.79 5.56 -21.10
C SER A 103 -4.34 4.63 -22.21
N GLN A 104 -3.83 4.80 -23.43
CA GLN A 104 -4.19 3.92 -24.54
C GLN A 104 -3.78 2.47 -24.31
N GLU A 105 -2.70 2.24 -23.59
CA GLU A 105 -2.23 0.89 -23.24
C GLU A 105 -3.10 0.24 -22.16
N GLY A 106 -3.70 1.04 -21.26
CA GLY A 106 -4.58 0.56 -20.20
C GLY A 106 -4.32 1.12 -18.82
N PRO A 107 -3.09 1.34 -18.34
CA PRO A 107 -2.84 1.88 -17.00
C PRO A 107 -3.46 3.27 -16.79
N PHE A 108 -3.95 3.52 -15.58
CA PHE A 108 -4.40 4.84 -15.17
C PHE A 108 -3.20 5.75 -14.95
N GLN A 109 -3.34 7.00 -15.38
CA GLN A 109 -2.28 8.00 -15.38
C GLN A 109 -2.35 8.87 -14.12
N VAL A 110 -1.19 9.42 -13.76
CA VAL A 110 -1.02 10.46 -12.74
C VAL A 110 -0.39 11.67 -13.41
N LEU A 111 -0.68 12.88 -12.94
CA LEU A 111 0.01 14.08 -13.43
C LEU A 111 1.43 14.12 -12.85
N VAL A 112 2.43 14.02 -13.71
CA VAL A 112 3.84 13.87 -13.33
C VAL A 112 4.71 14.92 -13.99
N ASN A 113 5.84 15.24 -13.35
CA ASN A 113 6.91 16.03 -13.95
C ASN A 113 8.25 15.36 -13.64
N ILE A 114 8.86 14.77 -14.64
CA ILE A 114 10.15 14.12 -14.50
C ILE A 114 11.25 15.07 -14.97
N ASN A 115 12.15 15.38 -14.04
CA ASN A 115 13.28 16.26 -14.32
C ASN A 115 14.16 15.70 -15.46
N PRO A 116 14.63 16.55 -16.39
CA PRO A 116 15.54 16.15 -17.48
C PRO A 116 16.80 15.42 -17.02
N THR A 117 17.30 15.73 -15.84
CA THR A 117 18.46 15.04 -15.23
C THR A 117 18.23 13.53 -15.07
N TYR A 118 16.96 13.09 -14.96
CA TYR A 118 16.57 11.69 -14.87
C TYR A 118 16.03 11.12 -16.20
N GLY A 119 16.19 11.85 -17.30
CA GLY A 119 15.72 11.43 -18.64
C GLY A 119 14.28 11.81 -18.96
N GLY A 120 13.63 12.62 -18.13
CA GLY A 120 12.32 13.19 -18.40
C GLY A 120 12.37 14.44 -19.28
N LYS A 121 11.22 15.04 -19.57
CA LYS A 121 11.10 16.28 -20.35
C LYS A 121 11.11 17.56 -19.51
N GLY A 122 10.89 17.47 -18.21
CA GLY A 122 10.74 18.63 -17.32
C GLY A 122 9.40 19.35 -17.45
N GLU A 123 8.43 18.75 -18.12
CA GLU A 123 7.09 19.27 -18.36
C GLU A 123 6.05 18.48 -17.57
N ASP A 124 4.94 19.12 -17.26
CA ASP A 124 3.80 18.49 -16.60
C ASP A 124 3.02 17.68 -17.64
N GLN A 125 2.88 16.37 -17.40
CA GLN A 125 2.16 15.50 -18.33
C GLN A 125 1.42 14.38 -17.60
N TRP A 126 0.28 13.97 -18.13
CA TRP A 126 -0.39 12.76 -17.71
C TRP A 126 0.38 11.56 -18.23
N SER A 127 0.79 10.70 -17.31
CA SER A 127 1.54 9.50 -17.67
C SER A 127 1.45 8.44 -16.60
N TRP A 128 1.91 7.23 -16.88
CA TRP A 128 1.94 6.13 -15.91
C TRP A 128 3.36 5.60 -15.71
N MET A 129 3.62 5.18 -14.48
CA MET A 129 4.83 4.45 -14.09
C MET A 129 4.45 3.27 -13.21
N LEU A 130 5.19 2.17 -13.27
CA LEU A 130 4.94 0.98 -12.43
C LEU A 130 5.12 1.23 -10.92
N CYS A 131 5.64 2.38 -10.52
CA CYS A 131 5.67 2.79 -9.12
C CYS A 131 4.30 3.28 -8.62
N ASP A 132 3.44 3.81 -9.52
CA ASP A 132 2.22 4.55 -9.16
C ASP A 132 0.96 3.92 -9.74
N ALA A 133 0.97 3.52 -11.02
CA ALA A 133 -0.20 2.98 -11.70
C ALA A 133 -0.84 1.77 -10.99
N PRO A 134 -0.07 0.82 -10.41
CA PRO A 134 -0.65 -0.25 -9.60
C PRO A 134 -1.36 0.26 -8.36
N LEU A 135 -0.91 1.37 -7.73
CA LEU A 135 -1.58 1.95 -6.58
C LEU A 135 -2.93 2.57 -6.96
N VAL A 136 -3.02 3.21 -8.13
CA VAL A 136 -4.30 3.71 -8.64
C VAL A 136 -5.27 2.55 -8.88
N LEU A 137 -4.83 1.49 -9.55
CA LEU A 137 -5.63 0.29 -9.79
C LEU A 137 -6.06 -0.38 -8.47
N TYR A 138 -5.13 -0.52 -7.51
CA TYR A 138 -5.43 -1.03 -6.18
C TYR A 138 -6.53 -0.23 -5.49
N THR A 139 -6.44 1.09 -5.55
CA THR A 139 -7.42 2.00 -4.93
C THR A 139 -8.81 1.82 -5.54
N LEU A 140 -8.91 1.75 -6.87
CA LEU A 140 -10.17 1.51 -7.58
C LEU A 140 -10.81 0.16 -7.18
N LEU A 141 -10.00 -0.90 -7.11
CA LEU A 141 -10.46 -2.22 -6.66
C LEU A 141 -10.92 -2.20 -5.20
N LYS A 142 -10.19 -1.53 -4.32
CA LYS A 142 -10.56 -1.38 -2.89
C LYS A 142 -11.83 -0.56 -2.72
N PHE A 143 -12.09 0.44 -3.55
CA PHE A 143 -13.36 1.17 -3.55
C PHE A 143 -14.53 0.32 -4.05
N GLY A 144 -14.27 -0.84 -4.64
CA GLY A 144 -15.31 -1.79 -5.05
C GLY A 144 -15.57 -1.86 -6.56
N MET A 145 -14.70 -1.29 -7.39
CA MET A 145 -14.73 -1.54 -8.83
C MET A 145 -14.45 -3.02 -9.13
N SER A 146 -15.16 -3.58 -10.09
CA SER A 146 -15.00 -4.98 -10.45
C SER A 146 -13.76 -5.22 -11.31
N CYS A 147 -13.06 -6.34 -11.08
CA CYS A 147 -12.00 -6.81 -11.99
C CYS A 147 -12.50 -7.07 -13.42
N ASN A 148 -13.83 -7.20 -13.62
CA ASN A 148 -14.46 -7.43 -14.92
C ASN A 148 -14.85 -6.14 -15.63
N ASP A 149 -14.84 -4.99 -14.95
CA ASP A 149 -15.07 -3.69 -15.59
C ASP A 149 -14.03 -3.49 -16.69
N GLU A 150 -14.44 -3.04 -17.86
CA GLU A 150 -13.58 -2.99 -19.06
C GLU A 150 -12.29 -2.20 -18.82
N GLN A 151 -12.41 -1.01 -18.20
CA GLN A 151 -11.26 -0.15 -17.92
C GLN A 151 -10.33 -0.79 -16.87
N ILE A 152 -10.88 -1.40 -15.82
CA ILE A 152 -10.11 -2.10 -14.78
C ILE A 152 -9.40 -3.31 -15.39
N ARG A 153 -10.09 -4.10 -16.19
CA ARG A 153 -9.52 -5.26 -16.88
C ARG A 153 -8.36 -4.85 -17.79
N LYS A 154 -8.54 -3.82 -18.62
CA LYS A 154 -7.52 -3.31 -19.52
C LYS A 154 -6.26 -2.86 -18.77
N ALA A 155 -6.41 -2.10 -17.68
CA ALA A 155 -5.31 -1.68 -16.83
C ALA A 155 -4.59 -2.88 -16.19
N LYS A 156 -5.36 -3.79 -15.59
CA LYS A 156 -4.86 -5.01 -14.96
C LYS A 156 -4.06 -5.88 -15.94
N ASP A 157 -4.65 -6.20 -17.09
CA ASP A 157 -4.05 -7.11 -18.06
C ASP A 157 -2.74 -6.55 -18.63
N TYR A 158 -2.70 -5.24 -18.90
CA TYR A 158 -1.47 -4.60 -19.34
C TYR A 158 -0.38 -4.60 -18.26
N LEU A 159 -0.70 -4.21 -17.02
CA LEU A 159 0.27 -4.19 -15.92
C LEU A 159 0.81 -5.60 -15.60
N LEU A 160 -0.04 -6.63 -15.69
CA LEU A 160 0.38 -8.03 -15.54
C LEU A 160 1.31 -8.47 -16.67
N SER A 161 1.07 -8.03 -17.91
CA SER A 161 1.90 -8.39 -19.08
C SER A 161 3.35 -7.90 -18.98
N LEU A 162 3.63 -6.93 -18.10
CA LEU A 162 4.97 -6.38 -17.89
C LEU A 162 5.85 -7.23 -16.98
N VAL A 163 5.32 -8.29 -16.37
CA VAL A 163 6.10 -9.20 -15.51
C VAL A 163 7.21 -9.91 -16.31
N ARG A 164 8.36 -10.08 -15.68
CA ARG A 164 9.49 -10.86 -16.20
C ARG A 164 9.73 -12.06 -15.30
N GLU A 165 10.63 -12.93 -15.70
CA GLU A 165 11.00 -14.14 -14.91
C GLU A 165 11.52 -13.79 -13.49
N ASN A 166 12.05 -12.58 -13.30
CA ASN A 166 12.62 -12.11 -12.04
C ASN A 166 11.79 -11.02 -11.32
N GLY A 167 10.53 -10.78 -11.73
CA GLY A 167 9.65 -9.76 -11.16
C GLY A 167 9.33 -8.62 -12.13
N TRP A 168 8.73 -7.55 -11.65
CA TRP A 168 8.40 -6.40 -12.49
C TRP A 168 9.59 -5.47 -12.67
N PRO A 169 9.86 -4.97 -13.90
CA PRO A 169 10.95 -4.03 -14.16
C PRO A 169 10.61 -2.62 -13.66
N CYS A 170 11.59 -1.71 -13.69
CA CYS A 170 11.31 -0.28 -13.70
C CYS A 170 10.80 0.08 -15.10
N SER A 171 9.48 0.22 -15.26
CA SER A 171 8.81 0.49 -16.53
C SER A 171 7.91 1.71 -16.42
N VAL A 172 7.82 2.46 -17.50
CA VAL A 172 7.07 3.70 -17.60
C VAL A 172 6.36 3.76 -18.96
N ALA A 173 5.41 4.67 -19.09
CA ALA A 173 4.73 4.93 -20.36
C ALA A 173 5.72 5.35 -21.45
N PRO A 174 5.42 5.02 -22.73
CA PRO A 174 6.31 5.36 -23.86
C PRO A 174 6.60 6.86 -24.02
N ASP A 175 5.65 7.70 -23.62
CA ASP A 175 5.77 9.17 -23.68
C ASP A 175 6.78 9.75 -22.67
N LEU A 176 7.14 8.99 -21.62
CA LEU A 176 8.23 9.33 -20.71
C LEU A 176 9.62 8.93 -21.24
N GLY A 177 9.68 8.36 -22.42
CA GLY A 177 10.93 8.06 -23.13
C GLY A 177 11.79 7.04 -22.40
N ASN A 178 13.05 7.42 -22.13
CA ASN A 178 14.05 6.54 -21.52
C ASN A 178 14.13 6.67 -19.97
N PHE A 179 13.19 7.36 -19.37
CA PHE A 179 13.18 7.50 -17.91
C PHE A 179 13.14 6.14 -17.23
N ARG A 180 14.03 5.95 -16.27
CA ARG A 180 14.02 4.80 -15.36
C ARG A 180 14.79 5.11 -14.08
N GLY A 181 14.53 4.34 -13.05
CA GLY A 181 15.30 4.40 -11.82
C GLY A 181 16.79 4.05 -12.02
N PRO A 182 17.65 4.48 -11.11
CA PRO A 182 19.10 4.29 -11.17
C PRO A 182 19.48 2.82 -10.88
N GLY A 183 19.44 1.97 -11.88
CA GLY A 183 19.74 0.54 -11.78
C GLY A 183 19.99 -0.07 -13.15
N ARG A 184 20.33 -1.35 -13.19
CA ARG A 184 20.49 -2.07 -14.46
C ARG A 184 19.12 -2.36 -15.08
N LYS A 185 19.02 -2.28 -16.41
CA LYS A 185 17.77 -2.53 -17.14
C LYS A 185 17.21 -3.96 -16.89
N ALA A 186 18.10 -4.92 -16.62
CA ALA A 186 17.71 -6.30 -16.34
C ALA A 186 17.19 -6.53 -14.90
N ASP A 187 17.50 -5.61 -13.97
CA ASP A 187 17.11 -5.78 -12.57
C ASP A 187 15.60 -5.58 -12.42
N PRO A 188 14.93 -6.36 -11.56
CA PRO A 188 13.55 -6.12 -11.18
C PRO A 188 13.46 -4.89 -10.27
N CYS A 189 12.35 -4.18 -10.33
CA CYS A 189 12.08 -3.04 -9.45
C CYS A 189 11.33 -3.49 -8.20
N PRO A 190 11.92 -3.33 -6.99
CA PRO A 190 11.30 -3.82 -5.75
C PRO A 190 9.95 -3.18 -5.45
N ILE A 191 9.84 -1.85 -5.63
CA ILE A 191 8.56 -1.18 -5.36
C ILE A 191 7.50 -1.54 -6.40
N ALA A 192 7.85 -1.63 -7.69
CA ALA A 192 6.91 -2.04 -8.72
C ALA A 192 6.40 -3.47 -8.47
N THR A 193 7.30 -4.39 -8.11
CA THR A 193 6.92 -5.78 -7.76
C THR A 193 6.02 -5.82 -6.53
N LEU A 194 6.34 -5.05 -5.47
CA LEU A 194 5.52 -5.01 -4.27
C LEU A 194 4.13 -4.43 -4.53
N GLN A 195 4.03 -3.35 -5.32
CA GLN A 195 2.74 -2.74 -5.65
C GLN A 195 1.90 -3.65 -6.55
N MET A 196 2.53 -4.40 -7.46
CA MET A 196 1.82 -5.39 -8.26
C MET A 196 1.32 -6.57 -7.43
N LEU A 197 2.10 -7.04 -6.45
CA LEU A 197 1.63 -8.03 -5.48
C LEU A 197 0.43 -7.50 -4.66
N LYS A 198 0.46 -6.22 -4.27
CA LYS A 198 -0.66 -5.57 -3.58
C LYS A 198 -1.95 -5.61 -4.42
N VAL A 199 -1.84 -5.40 -5.73
CA VAL A 199 -2.97 -5.55 -6.67
C VAL A 199 -3.39 -7.01 -6.80
N LEU A 200 -2.44 -7.94 -6.98
CA LEU A 200 -2.71 -9.38 -7.15
C LEU A 200 -3.44 -9.98 -5.96
N ALA A 201 -3.20 -9.47 -4.74
CA ALA A 201 -3.92 -9.90 -3.54
C ALA A 201 -5.44 -9.60 -3.58
N LEU A 202 -5.88 -8.69 -4.46
CA LEU A 202 -7.30 -8.35 -4.67
C LEU A 202 -7.92 -9.05 -5.88
N ILE A 203 -7.11 -9.73 -6.70
CA ILE A 203 -7.59 -10.39 -7.92
C ILE A 203 -7.97 -11.85 -7.60
N PRO A 204 -9.26 -12.22 -7.75
CA PRO A 204 -9.67 -13.61 -7.61
C PRO A 204 -8.92 -14.50 -8.62
N ASN A 205 -8.41 -15.64 -8.15
CA ASN A 205 -7.71 -16.62 -9.00
C ASN A 205 -6.53 -16.01 -9.78
N ALA A 206 -5.78 -15.08 -9.16
CA ALA A 206 -4.54 -14.58 -9.74
C ALA A 206 -3.61 -15.75 -10.14
N ASP A 207 -2.91 -15.60 -11.26
CA ASP A 207 -1.99 -16.62 -11.76
C ASP A 207 -0.93 -16.97 -10.70
N PRO A 208 -0.92 -18.22 -10.20
CA PRO A 208 0.01 -18.62 -9.13
C PRO A 208 1.48 -18.47 -9.51
N GLN A 209 1.82 -18.59 -10.80
CA GLN A 209 3.20 -18.44 -11.27
C GLN A 209 3.63 -16.96 -11.20
N ILE A 210 2.77 -16.04 -11.62
CA ILE A 210 3.03 -14.60 -11.54
C ILE A 210 3.17 -14.17 -10.07
N VAL A 211 2.28 -14.63 -9.20
CA VAL A 211 2.33 -14.38 -7.74
C VAL A 211 3.65 -14.90 -7.17
N ARG A 212 4.02 -16.15 -7.47
CA ARG A 212 5.28 -16.76 -7.00
C ARG A 212 6.50 -15.96 -7.45
N THR A 213 6.55 -15.52 -8.70
CA THR A 213 7.64 -14.71 -9.23
C THR A 213 7.83 -13.42 -8.43
N GLY A 214 6.73 -12.72 -8.10
CA GLY A 214 6.80 -11.51 -7.29
C GLY A 214 7.24 -11.77 -5.84
N ILE A 215 6.68 -12.80 -5.20
CA ILE A 215 7.04 -13.19 -3.83
C ILE A 215 8.52 -13.57 -3.76
N GLU A 216 9.00 -14.41 -4.66
CA GLU A 216 10.40 -14.87 -4.67
C GLU A 216 11.37 -13.71 -4.89
N MET A 217 11.02 -12.75 -5.75
CA MET A 217 11.82 -11.54 -5.94
C MET A 217 11.99 -10.76 -4.62
N ILE A 218 10.91 -10.53 -3.88
CA ILE A 218 10.96 -9.75 -2.64
C ILE A 218 11.68 -10.53 -1.53
N LEU A 219 11.37 -11.81 -1.36
CA LEU A 219 12.01 -12.68 -0.35
C LEU A 219 13.49 -12.92 -0.67
N GLY A 220 13.86 -13.07 -1.94
CA GLY A 220 15.25 -13.18 -2.38
C GLY A 220 16.05 -11.91 -2.09
N MET A 221 15.44 -10.72 -2.16
CA MET A 221 16.09 -9.48 -1.70
C MET A 221 16.34 -9.48 -0.20
N TRP A 222 15.41 -9.97 0.60
CA TRP A 222 15.60 -10.09 2.05
C TRP A 222 16.75 -11.04 2.38
N GLU A 223 16.78 -12.20 1.75
CA GLU A 223 17.84 -13.20 1.92
C GLU A 223 19.22 -12.61 1.63
N LYS A 224 19.35 -11.88 0.51
CA LYS A 224 20.61 -11.28 0.03
C LYS A 224 20.83 -9.83 0.46
N ARG A 225 20.07 -9.33 1.44
CA ARG A 225 20.03 -7.91 1.83
C ARG A 225 21.36 -7.30 2.24
N ARG A 226 22.33 -8.13 2.63
CA ARG A 226 23.69 -7.68 2.98
C ARG A 226 24.63 -7.62 1.78
N GLU A 227 24.31 -8.35 0.71
CA GLU A 227 25.19 -8.55 -0.46
C GLU A 227 24.69 -7.75 -1.67
N GLN A 228 23.37 -7.65 -1.82
CA GLN A 228 22.76 -7.08 -3.01
C GLN A 228 21.67 -6.06 -2.64
N LYS A 229 21.57 -5.06 -3.48
CA LYS A 229 20.42 -4.14 -3.52
C LYS A 229 20.05 -3.89 -4.98
N HIS A 230 18.78 -3.91 -5.29
CA HIS A 230 18.29 -3.52 -6.59
C HIS A 230 17.96 -2.03 -6.60
N TYR A 231 18.47 -1.30 -7.56
CA TYR A 231 18.36 0.15 -7.63
C TYR A 231 18.87 0.82 -6.34
N LEU A 232 18.07 1.70 -5.74
CA LEU A 232 18.35 2.34 -4.45
C LEU A 232 17.62 1.65 -3.27
N PHE A 233 16.96 0.51 -3.51
CA PHE A 233 16.24 -0.21 -2.48
C PHE A 233 17.20 -1.10 -1.68
N ALA A 234 17.39 -0.75 -0.42
CA ALA A 234 18.15 -1.55 0.54
C ALA A 234 17.23 -1.98 1.68
N MET A 235 17.31 -3.25 2.08
CA MET A 235 16.58 -3.77 3.23
C MET A 235 17.43 -3.68 4.52
N GLY A 236 17.92 -2.45 4.81
CA GLY A 236 18.74 -2.13 5.99
C GLY A 236 17.93 -1.47 7.12
N THR A 237 18.61 -0.62 7.91
CA THR A 237 18.02 0.03 9.09
C THR A 237 16.76 0.84 8.79
N ASP A 238 16.76 1.62 7.70
CA ASP A 238 15.59 2.44 7.34
C ASP A 238 14.41 1.61 6.85
N PHE A 239 14.67 0.51 6.13
CA PHE A 239 13.66 -0.46 5.72
C PHE A 239 12.98 -1.09 6.93
N ASN A 240 13.73 -1.40 7.99
CA ASN A 240 13.22 -2.05 9.18
C ASN A 240 12.42 -1.12 10.10
N LYS A 241 12.42 0.20 9.90
CA LYS A 241 11.67 1.14 10.73
C LYS A 241 10.17 1.03 10.49
N LEU A 242 9.40 0.86 11.57
CA LEU A 242 7.96 0.89 11.51
C LEU A 242 7.46 2.31 11.27
N LYS A 243 6.61 2.47 10.25
CA LYS A 243 6.04 3.75 9.85
C LYS A 243 4.66 3.57 9.20
N ALA A 244 3.74 4.49 9.52
CA ALA A 244 2.43 4.57 8.88
C ALA A 244 2.18 6.02 8.37
N PRO A 245 1.27 6.20 7.41
CA PRO A 245 0.60 5.17 6.65
C PRO A 245 1.57 4.44 5.71
N ILE A 246 1.10 3.32 5.13
CA ILE A 246 1.89 2.51 4.20
C ILE A 246 2.02 3.25 2.86
N ILE A 247 3.19 3.81 2.56
CA ILE A 247 3.43 4.63 1.36
C ILE A 247 4.53 4.07 0.47
N TRP A 248 5.63 3.61 1.06
CA TRP A 248 6.82 3.24 0.28
C TRP A 248 7.32 1.84 0.65
N PHE A 249 8.50 1.50 0.12
CA PHE A 249 9.16 0.22 0.35
C PHE A 249 9.79 0.18 1.75
N ASP A 250 9.14 -0.51 2.67
CA ASP A 250 9.60 -0.78 4.03
C ASP A 250 9.09 -2.15 4.52
N ILE A 251 9.54 -2.55 5.70
CA ILE A 251 9.22 -3.87 6.25
C ILE A 251 7.73 -4.05 6.51
N LEU A 252 7.04 -3.00 6.97
CA LEU A 252 5.60 -3.07 7.22
C LEU A 252 4.80 -3.24 5.93
N ASN A 253 5.09 -2.45 4.89
CA ASN A 253 4.47 -2.59 3.57
C ASN A 253 4.73 -3.98 2.99
N THR A 254 5.97 -4.45 3.09
CA THR A 254 6.37 -5.78 2.59
C THR A 254 5.60 -6.89 3.29
N LEU A 255 5.52 -6.86 4.62
CA LEU A 255 4.79 -7.85 5.41
C LEU A 255 3.27 -7.76 5.18
N ASP A 256 2.70 -6.55 5.10
CA ASP A 256 1.26 -6.37 4.86
C ASP A 256 0.83 -6.95 3.51
N VAL A 257 1.69 -6.86 2.50
CA VAL A 257 1.44 -7.46 1.19
C VAL A 257 1.68 -8.97 1.21
N LEU A 258 2.83 -9.43 1.67
CA LEU A 258 3.21 -10.85 1.57
C LEU A 258 2.32 -11.76 2.44
N THR A 259 1.85 -11.30 3.59
CA THR A 259 0.96 -12.09 4.45
C THR A 259 -0.45 -12.28 3.88
N GLN A 260 -0.78 -11.68 2.76
CA GLN A 260 -2.02 -11.95 2.03
C GLN A 260 -1.92 -13.20 1.14
N PHE A 261 -0.73 -13.75 0.97
CA PHE A 261 -0.49 -14.94 0.13
C PHE A 261 -0.14 -16.16 1.00
N PRO A 262 -1.02 -17.19 1.05
CA PRO A 262 -0.74 -18.42 1.81
C PRO A 262 0.60 -19.06 1.46
N SER A 263 1.02 -18.99 0.20
CA SER A 263 2.30 -19.53 -0.27
C SER A 263 3.54 -18.81 0.32
N ALA A 264 3.41 -17.57 0.81
CA ALA A 264 4.50 -16.84 1.43
C ALA A 264 4.57 -17.07 2.95
N ILE A 265 3.45 -17.40 3.60
CA ILE A 265 3.34 -17.43 5.07
C ILE A 265 4.28 -18.47 5.69
N SER A 266 4.46 -19.63 5.06
CA SER A 266 5.33 -20.71 5.55
C SER A 266 6.82 -20.51 5.20
N ASP A 267 7.17 -19.46 4.43
CA ASP A 267 8.55 -19.23 4.03
C ASP A 267 9.41 -18.74 5.20
N PRO A 268 10.56 -19.39 5.49
CA PRO A 268 11.43 -18.99 6.60
C PRO A 268 11.90 -17.54 6.53
N ARG A 269 12.08 -16.99 5.33
CA ARG A 269 12.50 -15.60 5.10
C ARG A 269 11.42 -14.61 5.56
N LEU A 270 10.14 -14.94 5.35
CA LEU A 270 9.02 -14.14 5.87
C LEU A 270 8.94 -14.24 7.40
N GLN A 271 9.14 -15.44 7.95
CA GLN A 271 9.15 -15.66 9.41
C GLN A 271 10.28 -14.88 10.09
N GLU A 272 11.46 -14.79 9.46
CA GLU A 272 12.55 -13.93 9.93
C GLU A 272 12.14 -12.44 9.97
N MET A 273 11.49 -11.94 8.91
CA MET A 273 10.98 -10.56 8.89
C MET A 273 9.93 -10.32 10.00
N LEU A 274 9.03 -11.26 10.22
CA LEU A 274 8.03 -11.20 11.30
C LEU A 274 8.69 -11.16 12.68
N ALA A 275 9.74 -11.95 12.90
CA ALA A 275 10.49 -11.93 14.14
C ALA A 275 11.16 -10.57 14.39
N VAL A 276 11.71 -9.93 13.35
CA VAL A 276 12.30 -8.57 13.46
C VAL A 276 11.27 -7.54 13.92
N VAL A 277 10.06 -7.57 13.38
CA VAL A 277 9.04 -6.58 13.75
C VAL A 277 8.37 -6.89 15.09
N ASN A 278 8.22 -8.18 15.44
CA ASN A 278 7.63 -8.58 16.72
C ASN A 278 8.45 -8.09 17.93
N GLN A 279 9.79 -8.04 17.78
CA GLN A 279 10.69 -7.53 18.82
C GLN A 279 10.53 -6.02 19.10
N LYS A 280 9.73 -5.30 18.30
CA LYS A 280 9.48 -3.86 18.45
C LYS A 280 8.24 -3.52 19.24
N SER A 281 7.44 -4.52 19.64
CA SER A 281 6.32 -4.30 20.54
C SER A 281 6.83 -4.02 21.94
N ASP A 282 6.11 -3.17 22.68
CA ASP A 282 6.31 -3.02 24.12
C ASP A 282 5.72 -4.21 24.91
N GLU A 283 5.85 -4.16 26.24
CA GLU A 283 5.35 -5.21 27.14
C GLU A 283 3.83 -5.41 27.06
N SER A 284 3.10 -4.38 26.63
CA SER A 284 1.65 -4.42 26.38
C SER A 284 1.28 -4.94 25.00
N GLY A 285 2.27 -5.20 24.13
CA GLY A 285 2.07 -5.61 22.74
C GLY A 285 1.71 -4.46 21.79
N GLN A 286 1.95 -3.21 22.18
CA GLN A 286 1.69 -2.02 21.40
C GLN A 286 2.92 -1.61 20.59
N PHE A 287 2.72 -0.93 19.47
CA PHE A 287 3.81 -0.50 18.58
C PHE A 287 3.89 1.02 18.48
N THR A 288 5.09 1.53 18.69
CA THR A 288 5.42 2.96 18.52
C THR A 288 6.07 3.19 17.15
N PRO A 289 5.65 4.23 16.39
CA PRO A 289 6.32 4.56 15.13
C PRO A 289 7.80 4.92 15.34
N GLU A 290 8.69 4.34 14.54
CA GLU A 290 10.13 4.61 14.59
C GLU A 290 10.54 5.70 13.59
N SER A 291 9.70 5.93 12.59
CA SER A 291 9.83 6.99 11.59
C SER A 291 8.44 7.54 11.26
N ILE A 292 8.38 8.74 10.71
CA ILE A 292 7.12 9.41 10.38
C ILE A 292 7.17 10.02 8.98
N TRP A 293 6.00 10.21 8.40
CA TRP A 293 5.79 11.07 7.25
C TRP A 293 5.34 12.44 7.74
N THR A 294 6.10 13.48 7.49
CA THR A 294 5.81 14.84 8.02
C THR A 294 4.41 15.35 7.62
N ALA A 295 3.94 14.98 6.43
CA ALA A 295 2.59 15.32 5.98
C ALA A 295 1.47 14.70 6.84
N TRP A 296 1.79 13.71 7.67
CA TRP A 296 0.84 12.97 8.51
C TRP A 296 1.06 13.18 10.01
N LYS A 297 1.79 14.25 10.39
CA LYS A 297 2.17 14.55 11.79
C LYS A 297 1.00 14.72 12.76
N GLU A 298 -0.20 15.07 12.27
CA GLU A 298 -1.40 15.25 13.09
C GLU A 298 -2.17 13.94 13.37
N TRP A 299 -1.70 12.82 12.83
CA TRP A 299 -2.28 11.50 13.05
C TRP A 299 -1.61 10.80 14.24
N ASP A 300 -2.29 9.82 14.84
CA ASP A 300 -1.74 9.04 15.97
C ASP A 300 -0.40 8.38 15.63
N PHE A 301 -0.21 7.97 14.39
CA PHE A 301 1.03 7.41 13.87
C PHE A 301 2.03 8.49 13.37
N GLY A 302 1.70 9.75 13.45
CA GLY A 302 2.54 10.88 13.01
C GLY A 302 3.55 11.35 14.06
N GLN A 303 3.85 10.56 15.09
CA GLN A 303 4.76 10.85 16.18
C GLN A 303 5.57 9.60 16.56
N LYS A 304 6.61 9.74 17.40
CA LYS A 304 7.55 8.66 17.78
C LYS A 304 7.71 8.45 19.29
N LYS A 305 6.76 8.95 20.08
CA LYS A 305 6.88 8.98 21.53
C LYS A 305 5.95 7.97 22.23
N LEU A 306 4.80 7.76 21.65
CA LEU A 306 3.73 6.93 22.21
C LEU A 306 3.33 5.83 21.24
N PRO A 307 2.82 4.69 21.74
CA PRO A 307 2.20 3.69 20.87
C PRO A 307 1.08 4.29 20.02
N SER A 308 1.00 3.84 18.77
CA SER A 308 -0.03 4.25 17.83
C SER A 308 -1.07 3.14 17.68
N PRO A 309 -2.36 3.42 17.94
CA PRO A 309 -3.42 2.45 17.70
C PRO A 309 -3.48 1.96 16.26
N TRP A 310 -3.34 2.87 15.28
CA TRP A 310 -3.37 2.49 13.86
C TRP A 310 -2.17 1.60 13.49
N LEU A 311 -0.96 1.98 13.88
CA LEU A 311 0.22 1.15 13.63
C LEU A 311 0.11 -0.22 14.31
N THR A 312 -0.37 -0.26 15.56
CA THR A 312 -0.58 -1.51 16.28
C THR A 312 -1.63 -2.38 15.60
N PHE A 313 -2.73 -1.79 15.12
CA PHE A 313 -3.71 -2.51 14.32
C PHE A 313 -3.07 -3.14 13.06
N LEU A 314 -2.28 -2.38 12.30
CA LEU A 314 -1.60 -2.89 11.10
C LEU A 314 -0.67 -4.07 11.43
N MET A 315 0.08 -3.97 12.52
CA MET A 315 0.96 -5.04 12.97
C MET A 315 0.20 -6.30 13.40
N LEU A 316 -0.88 -6.15 14.18
CA LEU A 316 -1.73 -7.27 14.59
C LEU A 316 -2.41 -7.94 13.39
N ARG A 317 -2.83 -7.17 12.38
CA ARG A 317 -3.35 -7.68 11.11
C ARG A 317 -2.35 -8.58 10.39
N VAL A 318 -1.11 -8.12 10.26
CA VAL A 318 0.00 -8.87 9.68
C VAL A 318 0.26 -10.16 10.45
N MET A 319 0.40 -10.07 11.78
CA MET A 319 0.67 -11.22 12.65
C MET A 319 -0.46 -12.25 12.61
N ARG A 320 -1.70 -11.79 12.55
CA ARG A 320 -2.87 -12.67 12.44
C ARG A 320 -2.89 -13.41 11.11
N ARG A 321 -2.70 -12.73 9.99
CA ARG A 321 -2.68 -13.35 8.66
C ARG A 321 -1.57 -14.40 8.53
N SER A 322 -0.46 -14.19 9.19
CA SER A 322 0.69 -15.11 9.18
C SER A 322 0.62 -16.24 10.21
N ASN A 323 -0.46 -16.33 11.01
CA ASN A 323 -0.58 -17.24 12.16
C ASN A 323 0.54 -17.10 13.21
N TYR A 324 1.28 -16.00 13.17
CA TYR A 324 2.41 -15.76 14.08
C TYR A 324 1.98 -15.60 15.55
N LEU A 325 0.72 -15.25 15.80
CA LEU A 325 0.16 -15.07 17.14
C LEU A 325 -0.26 -16.40 17.82
N GLN A 326 -0.21 -17.51 17.09
CA GLN A 326 -0.61 -18.84 17.61
C GLN A 326 0.57 -19.64 18.14
N ASN A 327 1.77 -19.17 17.94
CA ASN A 327 3.02 -19.74 18.41
C ASN A 327 3.59 -18.85 19.54
#